data_0f123d95c42e2d9a36d398499f60a208
#
_entry.id   0f123d95c42e2d9a36d398499f60a208
#
_cell.length_a   1.000
_cell.length_b   1.000
_cell.length_c   1.000
_cell.angle_alpha   90.00
_cell.angle_beta   90.00
_cell.angle_gamma   90.00
#
_symmetry.space_group_name_H-M   'P 1'
#
loop_
_entity.id
_entity.type
_entity.pdbx_description
1 polymer ?
#
loop_
_entity_poly.entity_id
_entity_poly.type
_entity_poly.pdbx_seq_one_letter_code
_entity_poly.pdbx_strand_id
1 'polypeptide(L)'
;TEKRVEMVKKLYADEPRVRVEAYDNLTVDFAIQHDAGFIIRGIRTVRDFEYEETIADINRKLAGIETILLFTEPELTSVSSTIVRELLHYGKDVTPFLPEGLDINI
;
A
#
# COMPACT_ATOMS: atom_id res chain seq x y z
N THR A 1 -6.97 9.92 -7.47
CA THR A 1 -5.56 9.49 -7.32
C THR A 1 -4.66 10.62 -6.84
N GLU A 2 -4.78 11.81 -7.39
CA GLU A 2 -3.98 12.97 -6.97
C GLU A 2 -4.17 13.26 -5.48
N LYS A 3 -5.41 13.20 -5.00
CA LYS A 3 -5.71 13.43 -3.58
C LYS A 3 -5.06 12.38 -2.68
N ARG A 4 -5.09 11.10 -3.09
CA ARG A 4 -4.45 10.02 -2.34
C ARG A 4 -2.94 10.19 -2.26
N VAL A 5 -2.32 10.56 -3.39
CA VAL A 5 -0.88 10.83 -3.44
C VAL A 5 -0.53 11.98 -2.51
N GLU A 6 -1.31 13.06 -2.53
CA GLU A 6 -1.09 14.22 -1.68
C GLU A 6 -1.18 13.88 -0.19
N MET A 7 -2.18 13.09 0.19
CA MET A 7 -2.32 12.65 1.58
C MET A 7 -1.09 11.88 2.06
N VAL A 8 -0.60 10.95 1.23
CA VAL A 8 0.54 10.12 1.62
C VAL A 8 1.84 10.94 1.62
N LYS A 9 2.01 11.86 0.65
CA LYS A 9 3.16 12.76 0.63
C LYS A 9 3.24 13.59 1.90
N LYS A 10 2.09 14.11 2.34
CA LYS A 10 2.03 14.92 3.56
C LYS A 10 2.36 14.09 4.79
N LEU A 11 1.89 12.85 4.84
CA LEU A 11 2.18 11.94 5.95
C LEU A 11 3.69 11.70 6.12
N TYR A 12 4.41 11.57 5.00
CA TYR A 12 5.85 11.28 4.99
C TYR A 12 6.73 12.48 4.68
N ALA A 13 6.19 13.71 4.84
CA ALA A 13 6.94 14.93 4.49
C ALA A 13 8.27 15.06 5.22
N ASP A 14 8.36 14.55 6.46
CA ASP A 14 9.57 14.62 7.27
C ASP A 14 10.48 13.40 7.15
N GLU A 15 10.17 12.49 6.23
CA GLU A 15 10.97 11.27 6.05
C GLU A 15 11.64 11.26 4.67
N PRO A 16 12.92 11.70 4.59
CA PRO A 16 13.61 11.82 3.29
C PRO A 16 13.87 10.49 2.59
N ARG A 17 13.76 9.36 3.30
CA ARG A 17 13.96 8.03 2.72
C ARG A 17 12.73 7.51 1.98
N VAL A 18 11.60 8.22 2.07
CA VAL A 18 10.34 7.81 1.45
C VAL A 18 10.03 8.73 0.27
N ARG A 19 9.74 8.12 -0.88
CA ARG A 19 9.24 8.81 -2.07
C ARG A 19 7.85 8.30 -2.34
N VAL A 20 6.92 9.20 -2.63
CA VAL A 20 5.52 8.87 -2.90
C VAL A 20 5.21 9.28 -4.32
N GLU A 21 4.85 8.32 -5.15
CA GLU A 21 4.56 8.56 -6.56
C GLU A 21 3.39 7.71 -7.03
N ALA A 22 2.59 8.26 -7.94
CA ALA A 22 1.59 7.50 -8.67
C ALA A 22 2.24 6.91 -9.92
N TYR A 23 1.76 5.76 -10.35
CA TYR A 23 2.20 5.15 -11.61
C TYR A 23 1.03 4.42 -12.25
N ASP A 24 1.09 4.27 -13.58
CA ASP A 24 0.06 3.60 -14.36
C ASP A 24 0.60 2.44 -15.22
N ASN A 25 1.90 2.17 -15.11
CA ASN A 25 2.53 1.03 -15.77
C ASN A 25 2.57 -0.20 -14.83
N LEU A 26 3.15 -1.29 -15.28
CA LEU A 26 3.31 -2.47 -14.43
C LEU A 26 4.18 -2.15 -13.21
N THR A 27 3.78 -2.67 -12.06
CA THR A 27 4.52 -2.45 -10.80
C THR A 27 5.99 -2.85 -10.94
N VAL A 28 6.27 -3.97 -11.59
CA VAL A 28 7.65 -4.43 -11.78
C VAL A 28 8.45 -3.46 -12.65
N ASP A 29 7.83 -2.89 -13.68
CA ASP A 29 8.51 -1.90 -14.54
C ASP A 29 8.78 -0.62 -13.78
N PHE A 30 7.83 -0.18 -12.98
CA PHE A 30 8.00 0.98 -12.11
C PHE A 30 9.16 0.74 -11.11
N ALA A 31 9.23 -0.45 -10.53
CA ALA A 31 10.30 -0.82 -9.60
C ALA A 31 11.67 -0.77 -10.29
N ILE A 32 11.78 -1.27 -11.52
CA ILE A 32 13.02 -1.21 -12.29
C ILE A 32 13.41 0.24 -12.57
N GLN A 33 12.48 1.07 -12.97
CA GLN A 33 12.73 2.49 -13.26
C GLN A 33 13.31 3.24 -12.07
N HIS A 34 12.99 2.79 -10.85
CA HIS A 34 13.45 3.41 -9.61
C HIS A 34 14.57 2.63 -8.91
N ASP A 35 15.19 1.67 -9.61
CA ASP A 35 16.26 0.85 -9.04
C ASP A 35 15.88 0.14 -7.75
N ALA A 36 14.62 -0.24 -7.61
CA ALA A 36 14.16 -0.97 -6.44
C ALA A 36 14.67 -2.42 -6.49
N GLY A 37 15.27 -2.88 -5.38
CA GLY A 37 15.74 -4.25 -5.28
C GLY A 37 14.64 -5.23 -4.87
N PHE A 38 13.59 -4.73 -4.23
CA PHE A 38 12.52 -5.54 -3.68
C PHE A 38 11.18 -4.83 -3.83
N ILE A 39 10.11 -5.64 -3.85
CA ILE A 39 8.73 -5.15 -3.72
C ILE A 39 8.21 -5.66 -2.40
N ILE A 40 7.58 -4.81 -1.60
CA ILE A 40 6.99 -5.20 -0.32
C ILE A 40 5.49 -5.12 -0.43
N ARG A 41 4.80 -6.20 -0.03
CA ARG A 41 3.34 -6.29 -0.06
C ARG A 41 2.82 -6.76 1.28
N GLY A 42 1.69 -6.20 1.72
CA GLY A 42 0.98 -6.66 2.91
C GLY A 42 -0.06 -7.70 2.54
N ILE A 43 -0.24 -8.70 3.39
CA ILE A 43 -1.28 -9.71 3.20
C ILE A 43 -2.13 -9.82 4.47
N ARG A 44 -3.45 -9.99 4.29
CA ARG A 44 -4.42 -10.09 5.38
C ARG A 44 -5.06 -11.46 5.47
N THR A 45 -5.20 -12.16 4.36
CA THR A 45 -5.94 -13.42 4.28
C THR A 45 -5.16 -14.46 3.49
N VAL A 46 -5.59 -15.73 3.58
CA VAL A 46 -5.03 -16.81 2.76
C VAL A 46 -5.23 -16.53 1.28
N ARG A 47 -6.37 -15.95 0.90
CA ARG A 47 -6.65 -15.58 -0.49
C ARG A 47 -5.67 -14.51 -0.98
N ASP A 48 -5.40 -13.49 -0.16
CA ASP A 48 -4.39 -12.48 -0.48
C ASP A 48 -3.04 -13.14 -0.72
N PHE A 49 -2.65 -14.07 0.16
CA PHE A 49 -1.37 -14.77 0.06
C PHE A 49 -1.25 -15.53 -1.26
N GLU A 50 -2.27 -16.29 -1.65
CA GLU A 50 -2.25 -17.06 -2.90
C GLU A 50 -2.09 -16.16 -4.12
N TYR A 51 -2.82 -15.05 -4.14
CA TYR A 51 -2.73 -14.08 -5.23
C TYR A 51 -1.34 -13.43 -5.30
N GLU A 52 -0.85 -12.96 -4.16
CA GLU A 52 0.45 -12.28 -4.10
C GLU A 52 1.61 -13.22 -4.41
N GLU A 53 1.52 -14.49 -4.01
CA GLU A 53 2.53 -15.50 -4.34
C GLU A 53 2.64 -15.68 -5.85
N THR A 54 1.50 -15.74 -6.55
CA THR A 54 1.48 -15.88 -8.01
C THR A 54 2.12 -14.66 -8.68
N ILE A 55 1.77 -13.46 -8.25
CA ILE A 55 2.31 -12.23 -8.81
C ILE A 55 3.81 -12.12 -8.51
N ALA A 56 4.23 -12.49 -7.30
CA ALA A 56 5.64 -12.48 -6.91
C ALA A 56 6.49 -13.40 -7.80
N ASP A 57 5.97 -14.59 -8.10
CA ASP A 57 6.65 -15.54 -8.98
C ASP A 57 6.80 -14.97 -10.39
N ILE A 58 5.74 -14.37 -10.92
CA ILE A 58 5.77 -13.74 -12.23
C ILE A 58 6.79 -12.59 -12.28
N ASN A 59 6.79 -11.73 -11.25
CA ASN A 59 7.72 -10.60 -11.18
C ASN A 59 9.16 -11.07 -11.13
N ARG A 60 9.44 -12.16 -10.41
CA ARG A 60 10.77 -12.74 -10.36
C ARG A 60 11.21 -13.24 -11.74
N LYS A 61 10.33 -13.95 -12.45
CA LYS A 61 10.60 -14.47 -13.77
C LYS A 61 10.79 -13.37 -14.82
N LEU A 62 10.02 -12.29 -14.72
CA LEU A 62 10.08 -11.17 -15.67
C LEU A 62 11.31 -10.30 -15.47
N ALA A 63 11.70 -10.03 -14.22
CA ALA A 63 12.66 -8.97 -13.92
C ALA A 63 13.67 -9.32 -12.84
N GLY A 64 13.59 -10.49 -12.24
CA GLY A 64 14.50 -10.89 -11.16
C GLY A 64 14.29 -10.13 -9.85
N ILE A 65 13.16 -9.43 -9.70
CA ILE A 65 12.84 -8.68 -8.49
C ILE A 65 12.11 -9.59 -7.52
N GLU A 66 12.58 -9.66 -6.28
CA GLU A 66 11.95 -10.43 -5.21
C GLU A 66 10.86 -9.63 -4.52
N THR A 67 9.81 -10.32 -4.09
CA THR A 67 8.73 -9.74 -3.31
C THR A 67 8.79 -10.24 -1.88
N ILE A 68 8.69 -9.32 -0.93
CA ILE A 68 8.63 -9.63 0.50
C ILE A 68 7.18 -9.46 0.94
N LEU A 69 6.62 -10.52 1.52
CA LEU A 69 5.24 -10.49 2.03
C LEU A 69 5.27 -10.30 3.53
N LEU A 70 4.50 -9.32 4.02
CA LEU A 70 4.37 -9.04 5.45
C LEU A 70 2.93 -9.33 5.88
N PHE A 71 2.79 -10.06 6.97
CA PHE A 71 1.48 -10.35 7.53
C PHE A 71 0.94 -9.13 8.27
N THR A 72 -0.33 -8.81 8.04
CA THR A 72 -1.02 -7.76 8.77
C THR A 72 -1.21 -8.18 10.23
N GLU A 73 -1.00 -7.25 11.15
CA GLU A 73 -1.27 -7.50 12.56
C GLU A 73 -2.75 -7.81 12.77
N PRO A 74 -3.10 -8.73 13.70
CA PRO A 74 -4.50 -9.16 13.89
C PRO A 74 -5.48 -8.01 14.11
N GLU A 75 -5.10 -6.99 14.84
CA GLU A 75 -5.95 -5.83 15.12
C GLU A 75 -6.23 -4.97 13.88
N LEU A 76 -5.43 -5.12 12.82
CA LEU A 76 -5.58 -4.37 11.58
C LEU A 76 -6.21 -5.18 10.45
N THR A 77 -6.50 -6.46 10.69
CA THR A 77 -6.98 -7.37 9.64
C THR A 77 -8.28 -6.91 9.00
N SER A 78 -9.18 -6.29 9.78
CA SER A 78 -10.47 -5.81 9.28
C SER A 78 -10.41 -4.41 8.65
N VAL A 79 -9.28 -3.72 8.76
CA VAL A 79 -9.12 -2.36 8.23
C VAL A 79 -8.92 -2.42 6.73
N SER A 80 -9.72 -1.68 5.98
CA SER A 80 -9.60 -1.55 4.53
C SER A 80 -10.11 -0.18 4.10
N SER A 81 -9.70 0.25 2.90
CA SER A 81 -10.20 1.50 2.33
C SER A 81 -11.72 1.49 2.18
N THR A 82 -12.29 0.36 1.81
CA THR A 82 -13.74 0.21 1.65
C THR A 82 -14.46 0.47 2.98
N ILE A 83 -14.00 -0.16 4.06
CA ILE A 83 -14.59 0.02 5.38
C ILE A 83 -14.46 1.47 5.85
N VAL A 84 -13.29 2.08 5.67
CA VAL A 84 -13.09 3.49 6.06
C VAL A 84 -14.04 4.41 5.29
N ARG A 85 -14.18 4.22 3.99
CA ARG A 85 -15.10 5.03 3.19
C ARG A 85 -16.55 4.85 3.63
N GLU A 86 -16.96 3.64 3.95
CA GLU A 86 -18.31 3.36 4.42
C GLU A 86 -18.58 4.04 5.76
N LEU A 87 -17.65 3.95 6.71
CA LEU A 87 -17.79 4.60 8.01
C LEU A 87 -17.88 6.13 7.87
N LEU A 88 -17.06 6.70 6.98
CA LEU A 88 -17.12 8.14 6.68
C LEU A 88 -18.48 8.55 6.11
N HIS A 89 -19.04 7.71 5.22
CA HIS A 89 -20.34 7.96 4.63
C HIS A 89 -21.44 8.09 5.71
N TYR A 90 -21.32 7.31 6.78
CA TYR A 90 -22.27 7.34 7.89
C TYR A 90 -21.85 8.29 9.02
N GLY A 91 -20.89 9.17 8.78
CA GLY A 91 -20.49 10.20 9.73
C GLY A 91 -19.72 9.69 10.95
N LYS A 92 -19.09 8.53 10.84
CA LYS A 92 -18.32 7.95 11.94
C LYS A 92 -16.90 8.48 11.98
N ASP A 93 -16.31 8.50 13.18
CA ASP A 93 -14.92 8.85 13.37
C ASP A 93 -14.05 7.66 12.92
N VAL A 94 -13.21 7.87 11.91
CA VAL A 94 -12.35 6.83 11.36
C VAL A 94 -10.91 6.89 11.87
N THR A 95 -10.60 7.84 12.75
CA THR A 95 -9.25 8.01 13.30
C THR A 95 -8.61 6.70 13.80
N PRO A 96 -9.36 5.82 14.52
CA PRO A 96 -8.76 4.55 14.97
C PRO A 96 -8.32 3.61 13.85
N PHE A 97 -8.78 3.84 12.62
CA PHE A 97 -8.54 2.99 11.46
C PHE A 97 -7.56 3.60 10.46
N LEU A 98 -6.97 4.74 10.79
CA LEU A 98 -6.02 5.46 9.94
C LEU A 98 -4.62 5.40 10.53
N PRO A 99 -3.59 5.49 9.68
CA PRO A 99 -2.22 5.69 10.17
C PRO A 99 -2.14 6.97 11.00
N GLU A 100 -1.33 6.94 12.04
CA GLU A 100 -1.10 8.11 12.86
C GLU A 100 -0.56 9.26 12.01
N GLY A 101 -1.17 10.42 12.13
CA GLY A 101 -0.76 11.62 11.40
C GLY A 101 -1.33 11.78 10.00
N LEU A 102 -2.13 10.80 9.53
CA LEU A 102 -2.75 10.93 8.22
C LEU A 102 -3.90 11.95 8.28
N ASP A 103 -3.86 12.93 7.38
CA ASP A 103 -4.91 13.94 7.24
C ASP A 103 -5.77 13.63 6.02
N ILE A 104 -7.01 13.21 6.24
CA ILE A 104 -7.94 12.86 5.16
C ILE A 104 -8.73 14.06 4.64
N ASN A 105 -8.54 15.22 5.25
CA ASN A 105 -9.27 16.44 4.89
C ASN A 105 -8.53 17.33 3.89
N ILE A 106 -7.55 16.80 3.23
CA ILE A 106 -6.81 17.50 2.18
C ILE A 106 -7.69 17.80 0.97
#